data_b8f145196f28dd4918d287011831495b
#
_entry.id   b8f145196f28dd4918d287011831495b
#
_cell.length_a   1.000
_cell.length_b   1.000
_cell.length_c   1.000
_cell.angle_alpha   90.00
_cell.angle_beta   90.00
_cell.angle_gamma   90.00
#
_symmetry.space_group_name_H-M   'P 1'
#
loop_
_entity.id
_entity.type
_entity.pdbx_description
1 polymer ?
#
loop_
_entity_poly.entity_id
_entity_poly.type
_entity_poly.pdbx_seq_one_letter_code
_entity_poly.pdbx_strand_id
1 'polypeptide(L)'
;ADEPSDEIAELPVENSAPPERQIAAEVTKLPEAFSAAEADAITIAGACSYAVDKAALLTRPSALTAKAGGPKVLIVHTHTSEAYTPEPGWEYESSDPLRTGDAQHSVVRLGTRVAELLNAHGIETLHDTALNDYPSYNGAYERMRQTIEGYLAQYPSIEMVLDLHRDAANDPAGMPVAFTA
;
A
#
# COMPACT_ATOMS: atom_id res chain seq x y z
N ALA A 1 33.86 3.65 -43.57
CA ALA A 1 33.91 3.37 -42.15
C ALA A 1 32.45 3.19 -41.70
N ASP A 2 32.02 1.92 -41.61
CA ASP A 2 30.70 1.51 -41.17
C ASP A 2 30.71 1.52 -39.64
N GLU A 3 29.73 2.22 -39.04
CA GLU A 3 29.42 2.06 -37.62
C GLU A 3 28.56 0.82 -37.43
N PRO A 4 28.83 0.00 -36.41
CA PRO A 4 27.98 -1.12 -36.10
C PRO A 4 26.69 -0.64 -35.42
N SER A 5 25.54 -1.03 -35.95
CA SER A 5 24.23 -0.88 -35.34
C SER A 5 24.11 -1.84 -34.14
N ASP A 6 24.07 -1.28 -32.93
CA ASP A 6 23.69 -2.04 -31.73
C ASP A 6 22.19 -2.37 -31.78
N GLU A 7 21.90 -3.51 -32.35
CA GLU A 7 20.59 -4.14 -32.27
C GLU A 7 20.47 -4.83 -30.90
N ILE A 8 19.83 -4.15 -29.96
CA ILE A 8 19.54 -4.74 -28.65
C ILE A 8 18.45 -5.79 -28.86
N ALA A 9 18.85 -7.06 -28.83
CA ALA A 9 17.93 -8.19 -28.84
C ALA A 9 17.02 -8.13 -27.60
N GLU A 10 15.72 -7.92 -27.82
CA GLU A 10 14.70 -8.08 -26.79
C GLU A 10 14.70 -9.52 -26.30
N LEU A 11 15.12 -9.72 -25.06
CA LEU A 11 14.97 -11.00 -24.38
C LEU A 11 13.48 -11.24 -24.11
N PRO A 12 12.93 -12.44 -24.40
CA PRO A 12 11.56 -12.75 -24.10
C PRO A 12 11.36 -12.73 -22.58
N VAL A 13 10.56 -11.79 -22.09
CA VAL A 13 10.08 -11.80 -20.72
C VAL A 13 9.03 -12.90 -20.63
N GLU A 14 9.44 -14.08 -20.20
CA GLU A 14 8.50 -15.12 -19.77
C GLU A 14 7.80 -14.62 -18.52
N ASN A 15 6.63 -14.04 -18.73
CA ASN A 15 5.74 -13.59 -17.68
C ASN A 15 5.01 -14.82 -17.09
N SER A 16 5.74 -15.66 -16.37
CA SER A 16 5.13 -16.72 -15.57
C SER A 16 4.61 -16.09 -14.26
N ALA A 17 3.40 -15.52 -14.34
CA ALA A 17 2.68 -15.17 -13.13
C ALA A 17 2.55 -16.43 -12.25
N PRO A 18 2.84 -16.34 -10.94
CA PRO A 18 2.59 -17.45 -10.04
C PRO A 18 1.11 -17.85 -10.14
N PRO A 19 0.78 -19.15 -9.96
CA PRO A 19 -0.60 -19.61 -10.08
C PRO A 19 -1.48 -18.77 -9.17
N GLU A 20 -2.50 -18.13 -9.75
CA GLU A 20 -3.52 -17.41 -9.00
C GLU A 20 -4.09 -18.36 -7.95
N ARG A 21 -3.68 -18.17 -6.69
CA ARG A 21 -4.44 -18.71 -5.59
C ARG A 21 -5.79 -18.02 -5.67
N GLN A 22 -6.81 -18.75 -6.12
CA GLN A 22 -8.19 -18.31 -5.99
C GLN A 22 -8.46 -18.17 -4.48
N ILE A 23 -8.19 -16.99 -3.95
CA ILE A 23 -8.76 -16.58 -2.69
C ILE A 23 -10.23 -16.32 -3.04
N ALA A 24 -11.06 -17.35 -2.84
CA ALA A 24 -12.47 -17.14 -2.71
C ALA A 24 -12.64 -16.24 -1.48
N ALA A 25 -12.64 -14.94 -1.71
CA ALA A 25 -13.03 -13.99 -0.70
C ALA A 25 -14.53 -14.22 -0.49
N GLU A 26 -14.86 -15.10 0.44
CA GLU A 26 -16.11 -15.04 1.14
C GLU A 26 -16.10 -13.66 1.80
N VAL A 27 -16.76 -12.69 1.19
CA VAL A 27 -16.97 -11.39 1.82
C VAL A 27 -17.83 -11.68 3.05
N THR A 28 -17.15 -11.91 4.16
CA THR A 28 -17.82 -12.10 5.45
C THR A 28 -18.55 -10.79 5.71
N LYS A 29 -19.88 -10.84 5.58
CA LYS A 29 -20.73 -9.69 5.89
C LYS A 29 -20.39 -9.28 7.32
N LEU A 30 -19.91 -8.06 7.50
CA LEU A 30 -19.63 -7.55 8.85
C LEU A 30 -20.89 -7.65 9.69
N PRO A 31 -20.78 -8.07 10.96
CA PRO A 31 -21.93 -8.14 11.85
C PRO A 31 -22.60 -6.76 11.93
N GLU A 32 -23.93 -6.75 12.01
CA GLU A 32 -24.72 -5.50 12.10
C GLU A 32 -24.48 -4.75 13.42
N ALA A 33 -23.96 -5.43 14.43
CA ALA A 33 -23.54 -4.84 15.69
C ALA A 33 -22.42 -5.67 16.32
N PHE A 34 -21.51 -4.99 17.02
CA PHE A 34 -20.48 -5.61 17.83
C PHE A 34 -20.92 -5.63 19.28
N SER A 35 -20.68 -6.75 19.96
CA SER A 35 -20.90 -6.86 21.40
C SER A 35 -19.86 -6.06 22.19
N ALA A 36 -20.16 -5.75 23.44
CA ALA A 36 -19.19 -5.12 24.34
C ALA A 36 -17.93 -5.98 24.50
N ALA A 37 -18.05 -7.30 24.53
CA ALA A 37 -16.92 -8.22 24.64
C ALA A 37 -15.99 -8.16 23.40
N GLU A 38 -16.55 -8.04 22.20
CA GLU A 38 -15.78 -7.86 20.97
C GLU A 38 -15.06 -6.50 20.95
N ALA A 39 -15.73 -5.43 21.40
CA ALA A 39 -15.12 -4.13 21.56
C ALA A 39 -13.96 -4.15 22.58
N ASP A 40 -14.10 -4.87 23.68
CA ASP A 40 -13.08 -5.02 24.70
C ASP A 40 -11.86 -5.81 24.21
N ALA A 41 -12.03 -6.74 23.28
CA ALA A 41 -10.95 -7.47 22.66
C ALA A 41 -10.02 -6.59 21.78
N ILE A 42 -10.49 -5.41 21.36
CA ILE A 42 -9.69 -4.49 20.53
C ILE A 42 -8.74 -3.71 21.43
N THR A 43 -7.43 -3.83 21.13
CA THR A 43 -6.39 -3.03 21.78
C THR A 43 -6.13 -1.77 20.98
N ILE A 44 -6.19 -0.60 21.63
CA ILE A 44 -5.75 0.66 21.04
C ILE A 44 -4.34 0.93 21.52
N ALA A 45 -3.36 0.89 20.62
CA ALA A 45 -1.99 1.26 20.91
C ALA A 45 -1.77 2.74 20.57
N GLY A 46 -1.01 3.43 21.43
CA GLY A 46 -0.65 4.82 21.23
C GLY A 46 -1.01 5.71 22.42
N ALA A 47 -0.48 6.93 22.43
CA ALA A 47 -0.73 7.92 23.46
C ALA A 47 -1.90 8.82 23.03
N CYS A 48 -3.11 8.44 23.41
CA CYS A 48 -4.28 9.32 23.28
C CYS A 48 -4.48 10.12 24.57
N SER A 49 -4.70 11.41 24.47
CA SER A 49 -5.05 12.28 25.61
C SER A 49 -6.54 12.21 25.98
N TYR A 50 -7.33 11.41 25.23
CA TYR A 50 -8.77 11.24 25.42
C TYR A 50 -9.13 9.75 25.42
N ALA A 51 -10.24 9.42 26.10
CA ALA A 51 -10.76 8.08 26.08
C ALA A 51 -11.42 7.78 24.71
N VAL A 52 -11.10 6.61 24.15
CA VAL A 52 -11.72 6.14 22.89
C VAL A 52 -12.85 5.21 23.26
N ASP A 53 -14.08 5.57 22.88
CA ASP A 53 -15.25 4.69 22.99
C ASP A 53 -15.23 3.69 21.82
N LYS A 54 -14.66 2.51 22.08
CA LYS A 54 -14.50 1.45 21.08
C LYS A 54 -15.85 0.93 20.57
N ALA A 55 -16.83 0.77 21.46
CA ALA A 55 -18.15 0.28 21.08
C ALA A 55 -18.88 1.25 20.15
N ALA A 56 -18.81 2.55 20.48
CA ALA A 56 -19.40 3.57 19.61
C ALA A 56 -18.71 3.64 18.24
N LEU A 57 -17.38 3.45 18.17
CA LEU A 57 -16.66 3.42 16.89
C LEU A 57 -17.04 2.21 16.02
N LEU A 58 -17.18 1.03 16.63
CA LEU A 58 -17.52 -0.19 15.90
C LEU A 58 -18.97 -0.17 15.37
N THR A 59 -19.87 0.50 16.07
CA THR A 59 -21.30 0.60 15.69
C THR A 59 -21.59 1.84 14.85
N ARG A 60 -20.62 2.72 14.68
CA ARG A 60 -20.80 3.96 13.90
C ARG A 60 -21.01 3.62 12.42
N PRO A 61 -22.03 4.18 11.76
CA PRO A 61 -22.18 4.05 10.32
C PRO A 61 -20.91 4.52 9.59
N SER A 62 -20.56 3.86 8.48
CA SER A 62 -19.46 4.31 7.63
C SER A 62 -19.68 5.76 7.22
N ALA A 63 -18.63 6.55 7.29
CA ALA A 63 -18.62 7.90 6.74
C ALA A 63 -18.49 7.92 5.21
N LEU A 64 -18.18 6.76 4.60
CA LEU A 64 -18.10 6.63 3.15
C LEU A 64 -19.50 6.73 2.56
N THR A 65 -19.70 7.66 1.65
CA THR A 65 -21.03 8.00 1.11
C THR A 65 -21.26 7.41 -0.27
N ALA A 66 -20.25 6.70 -0.83
CA ALA A 66 -20.27 6.18 -2.20
C ALA A 66 -20.68 7.26 -3.21
N LYS A 67 -20.06 8.44 -3.13
CA LYS A 67 -20.30 9.56 -4.04
C LYS A 67 -20.37 9.09 -5.49
N ALA A 68 -21.31 9.62 -6.26
CA ALA A 68 -21.45 9.21 -7.65
C ALA A 68 -20.28 9.71 -8.51
N GLY A 69 -19.86 8.87 -9.46
CA GLY A 69 -18.83 9.18 -10.47
C GLY A 69 -17.40 9.32 -9.90
N GLY A 70 -16.42 9.06 -10.74
CA GLY A 70 -15.00 9.23 -10.46
C GLY A 70 -14.40 8.29 -9.40
N PRO A 71 -13.08 8.35 -9.19
CA PRO A 71 -12.36 7.46 -8.29
C PRO A 71 -12.79 7.64 -6.83
N LYS A 72 -12.80 6.52 -6.11
CA LYS A 72 -13.21 6.44 -4.68
C LYS A 72 -12.03 6.30 -3.76
N VAL A 73 -11.00 5.64 -4.24
CA VAL A 73 -9.81 5.29 -3.48
C VAL A 73 -8.59 5.89 -4.15
N LEU A 74 -7.69 6.45 -3.36
CA LEU A 74 -6.35 6.81 -3.76
C LEU A 74 -5.37 5.97 -2.96
N ILE A 75 -4.50 5.24 -3.65
CA ILE A 75 -3.37 4.53 -3.04
C ILE A 75 -2.12 5.38 -3.24
N VAL A 76 -1.36 5.53 -2.17
CA VAL A 76 -0.12 6.31 -2.13
C VAL A 76 0.95 5.56 -1.33
N HIS A 77 2.19 6.04 -1.39
CA HIS A 77 3.33 5.50 -0.67
C HIS A 77 4.21 6.65 -0.18
N THR A 78 4.12 7.00 1.09
CA THR A 78 5.03 8.01 1.67
C THR A 78 6.48 7.54 1.56
N HIS A 79 6.73 6.25 1.79
CA HIS A 79 8.03 5.62 1.64
C HIS A 79 8.04 4.66 0.45
N THR A 80 8.02 5.22 -0.73
CA THR A 80 7.90 4.52 -2.03
C THR A 80 9.01 3.50 -2.26
N SER A 81 10.22 3.75 -1.70
CA SER A 81 11.37 2.85 -1.84
C SER A 81 11.33 1.64 -0.89
N GLU A 82 10.39 1.55 0.03
CA GLU A 82 10.28 0.39 0.91
C GLU A 82 10.10 -0.91 0.13
N ALA A 83 10.90 -1.92 0.50
CA ALA A 83 10.92 -3.22 -0.16
C ALA A 83 10.92 -4.35 0.87
N TYR A 84 10.50 -5.52 0.43
CA TYR A 84 10.53 -6.73 1.23
C TYR A 84 11.87 -7.45 1.08
N THR A 85 12.16 -8.38 2.00
CA THR A 85 13.33 -9.25 1.88
C THR A 85 13.27 -9.99 0.54
N PRO A 86 14.36 -9.94 -0.28
CA PRO A 86 14.38 -10.64 -1.55
C PRO A 86 14.22 -12.15 -1.36
N GLU A 87 13.43 -12.77 -2.22
CA GLU A 87 13.34 -14.22 -2.31
C GLU A 87 14.15 -14.72 -3.52
N PRO A 88 14.56 -16.02 -3.54
CA PRO A 88 15.24 -16.60 -4.68
C PRO A 88 14.44 -16.42 -5.98
N GLY A 89 15.06 -15.83 -7.00
CA GLY A 89 14.44 -15.47 -8.27
C GLY A 89 13.72 -14.13 -8.29
N TRP A 90 13.76 -13.39 -7.18
CA TRP A 90 13.19 -12.05 -7.04
C TRP A 90 14.20 -11.09 -6.39
N GLU A 91 15.46 -11.30 -6.70
CA GLU A 91 16.54 -10.46 -6.22
C GLU A 91 16.42 -9.05 -6.83
N TYR A 92 16.77 -8.06 -6.03
CA TYR A 92 16.86 -6.68 -6.47
C TYR A 92 18.11 -6.01 -5.90
N GLU A 93 18.60 -4.98 -6.56
CA GLU A 93 19.70 -4.17 -6.03
C GLU A 93 19.14 -3.22 -4.96
N SER A 94 19.58 -3.45 -3.72
CA SER A 94 19.16 -2.63 -2.59
C SER A 94 20.10 -1.44 -2.41
N SER A 95 19.55 -0.24 -2.36
CA SER A 95 20.32 0.99 -2.06
C SER A 95 20.54 1.21 -0.56
N ASP A 96 19.77 0.53 0.28
CA ASP A 96 19.79 0.53 1.74
C ASP A 96 19.05 -0.73 2.21
N PRO A 97 19.21 -1.22 3.45
CA PRO A 97 18.53 -2.42 3.87
C PRO A 97 17.04 -2.38 3.58
N LEU A 98 16.59 -3.27 2.71
CA LEU A 98 15.20 -3.43 2.31
C LEU A 98 14.57 -2.17 1.69
N ARG A 99 15.35 -1.45 0.83
CA ARG A 99 14.89 -0.32 0.03
C ARG A 99 15.39 -0.43 -1.41
N THR A 100 14.55 -0.03 -2.35
CA THR A 100 14.89 0.04 -3.76
C THR A 100 14.07 1.10 -4.49
N GLY A 101 14.65 1.74 -5.49
CA GLY A 101 13.92 2.62 -6.42
C GLY A 101 13.15 1.86 -7.49
N ASP A 102 13.32 0.54 -7.57
CA ASP A 102 12.61 -0.31 -8.52
C ASP A 102 11.18 -0.60 -8.03
N ALA A 103 10.21 -0.01 -8.73
CA ALA A 103 8.78 -0.17 -8.42
C ALA A 103 8.29 -1.64 -8.48
N GLN A 104 9.00 -2.53 -9.18
CA GLN A 104 8.64 -3.95 -9.25
C GLN A 104 9.04 -4.72 -7.99
N HIS A 105 9.93 -4.15 -7.17
CA HIS A 105 10.45 -4.79 -5.97
C HIS A 105 10.13 -4.01 -4.69
N SER A 106 9.42 -2.88 -4.82
CA SER A 106 8.99 -2.05 -3.69
C SER A 106 7.51 -2.23 -3.36
N VAL A 107 7.05 -1.54 -2.32
CA VAL A 107 5.63 -1.47 -1.92
C VAL A 107 4.71 -0.97 -3.04
N VAL A 108 5.26 -0.30 -4.06
CA VAL A 108 4.53 0.15 -5.25
C VAL A 108 3.90 -1.03 -5.99
N ARG A 109 4.61 -2.15 -6.11
CA ARG A 109 4.05 -3.36 -6.72
C ARG A 109 2.82 -3.87 -5.97
N LEU A 110 2.87 -3.85 -4.64
CA LEU A 110 1.73 -4.21 -3.80
C LEU A 110 0.56 -3.25 -4.07
N GLY A 111 0.83 -1.94 -4.07
CA GLY A 111 -0.16 -0.90 -4.37
C GLY A 111 -0.79 -1.09 -5.75
N THR A 112 0.02 -1.41 -6.77
CA THR A 112 -0.48 -1.73 -8.11
C THR A 112 -1.46 -2.90 -8.07
N ARG A 113 -1.09 -3.99 -7.38
CA ARG A 113 -1.97 -5.17 -7.29
C ARG A 113 -3.27 -4.88 -6.55
N VAL A 114 -3.21 -4.11 -5.47
CA VAL A 114 -4.42 -3.68 -4.73
C VAL A 114 -5.31 -2.82 -5.61
N ALA A 115 -4.75 -1.85 -6.34
CA ALA A 115 -5.51 -1.01 -7.26
C ALA A 115 -6.20 -1.83 -8.36
N GLU A 116 -5.49 -2.78 -8.97
CA GLU A 116 -6.06 -3.70 -9.97
C GLU A 116 -7.26 -4.48 -9.42
N LEU A 117 -7.13 -5.05 -8.22
CA LEU A 117 -8.19 -5.81 -7.58
C LEU A 117 -9.41 -4.93 -7.26
N LEU A 118 -9.20 -3.75 -6.69
CA LEU A 118 -10.28 -2.81 -6.38
C LEU A 118 -11.01 -2.38 -7.66
N ASN A 119 -10.28 -2.03 -8.72
CA ASN A 119 -10.84 -1.68 -10.01
C ASN A 119 -11.63 -2.85 -10.63
N ALA A 120 -11.11 -4.08 -10.55
CA ALA A 120 -11.81 -5.28 -11.02
C ALA A 120 -13.13 -5.54 -10.26
N HIS A 121 -13.23 -5.10 -9.01
CA HIS A 121 -14.45 -5.14 -8.21
C HIS A 121 -15.34 -3.89 -8.36
N GLY A 122 -15.04 -3.02 -9.33
CA GLY A 122 -15.86 -1.83 -9.61
C GLY A 122 -15.63 -0.66 -8.65
N ILE A 123 -14.57 -0.71 -7.85
CA ILE A 123 -14.15 0.40 -6.98
C ILE A 123 -13.05 1.17 -7.70
N GLU A 124 -13.44 2.23 -8.40
CA GLU A 124 -12.49 3.05 -9.16
C GLU A 124 -11.41 3.61 -8.24
N THR A 125 -10.17 3.20 -8.51
CA THR A 125 -9.01 3.42 -7.63
C THR A 125 -7.88 4.04 -8.42
N LEU A 126 -7.33 5.14 -7.93
CA LEU A 126 -6.09 5.75 -8.41
C LEU A 126 -4.91 5.23 -7.58
N HIS A 127 -3.75 5.14 -8.21
CA HIS A 127 -2.53 4.75 -7.57
C HIS A 127 -1.40 5.71 -7.96
N ASP A 128 -0.85 6.40 -6.96
CA ASP A 128 0.32 7.26 -7.13
C ASP A 128 1.60 6.45 -6.89
N THR A 129 2.53 6.54 -7.84
CA THR A 129 3.79 5.78 -7.82
C THR A 129 5.01 6.68 -7.74
N ALA A 130 4.83 7.96 -7.43
CA ALA A 130 5.92 8.92 -7.31
C ALA A 130 6.88 8.53 -6.19
N LEU A 131 8.20 8.75 -6.41
CA LEU A 131 9.23 8.49 -5.41
C LEU A 131 9.25 9.62 -4.37
N ASN A 132 8.52 9.44 -3.26
CA ASN A 132 8.36 10.46 -2.23
C ASN A 132 9.50 10.51 -1.22
N ASP A 133 10.20 9.43 -1.01
CA ASP A 133 11.35 9.32 -0.09
C ASP A 133 12.71 9.46 -0.79
N TYR A 134 12.71 9.90 -2.05
CA TYR A 134 13.90 10.25 -2.81
C TYR A 134 13.86 11.75 -3.22
N PRO A 135 14.98 12.47 -3.27
CA PRO A 135 16.36 12.08 -2.92
C PRO A 135 16.63 12.06 -1.41
N SER A 136 15.66 12.34 -0.57
CA SER A 136 15.80 12.35 0.88
C SER A 136 14.62 11.69 1.55
N TYR A 137 14.89 10.80 2.50
CA TYR A 137 13.89 10.22 3.39
C TYR A 137 13.16 11.30 4.18
N ASN A 138 13.90 12.27 4.71
CA ASN A 138 13.31 13.39 5.43
C ASN A 138 12.45 14.24 4.50
N GLY A 139 11.27 14.61 4.99
CA GLY A 139 10.29 15.38 4.23
C GLY A 139 9.40 14.56 3.29
N ALA A 140 9.49 13.21 3.31
CA ALA A 140 8.63 12.35 2.51
C ALA A 140 7.14 12.59 2.79
N TYR A 141 6.77 12.69 4.07
CA TYR A 141 5.38 12.98 4.47
C TYR A 141 4.86 14.33 3.95
N GLU A 142 5.71 15.34 3.92
CA GLU A 142 5.32 16.65 3.40
C GLU A 142 5.12 16.61 1.88
N ARG A 143 5.99 15.92 1.16
CA ARG A 143 5.80 15.71 -0.29
C ARG A 143 4.53 14.92 -0.58
N MET A 144 4.29 13.84 0.19
CA MET A 144 3.09 13.05 0.07
C MET A 144 1.83 13.86 0.40
N ARG A 145 1.85 14.70 1.43
CA ARG A 145 0.73 15.59 1.77
C ARG A 145 0.33 16.45 0.57
N GLN A 146 1.31 17.09 -0.09
CA GLN A 146 1.08 17.92 -1.27
C GLN A 146 0.49 17.11 -2.44
N THR A 147 0.97 15.89 -2.64
CA THR A 147 0.45 14.95 -3.64
C THR A 147 -1.03 14.63 -3.34
N ILE A 148 -1.34 14.22 -2.10
CA ILE A 148 -2.72 13.91 -1.69
C ILE A 148 -3.64 15.12 -1.88
N GLU A 149 -3.23 16.30 -1.44
CA GLU A 149 -4.00 17.54 -1.60
C GLU A 149 -4.31 17.83 -3.08
N GLY A 150 -3.34 17.60 -3.98
CA GLY A 150 -3.52 17.73 -5.41
C GLY A 150 -4.57 16.76 -5.97
N TYR A 151 -4.50 15.49 -5.59
CA TYR A 151 -5.48 14.48 -5.99
C TYR A 151 -6.89 14.80 -5.46
N LEU A 152 -7.02 15.18 -4.18
CA LEU A 152 -8.31 15.52 -3.58
C LEU A 152 -8.94 16.76 -4.21
N ALA A 153 -8.13 17.73 -4.63
CA ALA A 153 -8.62 18.91 -5.36
C ALA A 153 -9.11 18.53 -6.78
N GLN A 154 -8.40 17.61 -7.46
CA GLN A 154 -8.75 17.17 -8.81
C GLN A 154 -9.92 16.19 -8.81
N TYR A 155 -9.99 15.31 -7.82
CA TYR A 155 -10.98 14.24 -7.71
C TYR A 155 -11.76 14.31 -6.39
N PRO A 156 -12.75 15.23 -6.26
CA PRO A 156 -13.54 15.38 -5.03
C PRO A 156 -14.36 14.13 -4.66
N SER A 157 -14.42 13.14 -5.57
CA SER A 157 -15.09 11.85 -5.35
C SER A 157 -14.27 10.88 -4.50
N ILE A 158 -12.98 11.14 -4.26
CA ILE A 158 -12.15 10.31 -3.40
C ILE A 158 -12.67 10.41 -1.97
N GLU A 159 -12.92 9.27 -1.36
CA GLU A 159 -13.41 9.14 0.01
C GLU A 159 -12.45 8.38 0.92
N MET A 160 -11.44 7.73 0.33
CA MET A 160 -10.44 6.95 1.07
C MET A 160 -9.05 7.16 0.47
N VAL A 161 -8.08 7.39 1.34
CA VAL A 161 -6.66 7.40 0.97
C VAL A 161 -5.98 6.29 1.74
N LEU A 162 -5.27 5.42 1.04
CA LEU A 162 -4.48 4.32 1.60
C LEU A 162 -3.01 4.62 1.38
N ASP A 163 -2.29 4.88 2.46
CA ASP A 163 -0.82 4.99 2.44
C ASP A 163 -0.24 3.63 2.79
N LEU A 164 0.26 2.91 1.77
CA LEU A 164 0.75 1.55 1.93
C LEU A 164 2.23 1.55 2.21
N HIS A 165 2.58 0.95 3.34
CA HIS A 165 3.94 0.75 3.83
C HIS A 165 4.23 -0.74 4.01
N ARG A 166 5.50 -1.07 4.21
CA ARG A 166 5.90 -2.30 4.90
C ARG A 166 6.34 -1.94 6.30
N ASP A 167 6.18 -2.84 7.23
CA ASP A 167 6.68 -2.67 8.58
C ASP A 167 8.12 -3.20 8.72
N ALA A 168 8.82 -2.73 9.75
CA ALA A 168 10.12 -3.24 10.15
C ALA A 168 10.15 -3.33 11.67
N ALA A 169 10.49 -4.51 12.17
CA ALA A 169 10.69 -4.71 13.59
C ALA A 169 12.09 -5.21 13.88
N ASN A 170 12.59 -4.80 15.03
CA ASN A 170 13.85 -5.30 15.56
C ASN A 170 13.58 -6.07 16.86
N ASP A 171 14.41 -7.05 17.14
CA ASP A 171 14.45 -7.71 18.42
C ASP A 171 15.00 -6.76 19.52
N PRO A 172 14.96 -7.16 20.79
CA PRO A 172 15.52 -6.35 21.88
C PRO A 172 17.03 -6.05 21.76
N ALA A 173 17.76 -6.80 20.92
CA ALA A 173 19.18 -6.56 20.63
C ALA A 173 19.38 -5.60 19.43
N GLY A 174 18.28 -5.11 18.83
CA GLY A 174 18.31 -4.21 17.69
C GLY A 174 18.50 -4.91 16.33
N MET A 175 18.40 -6.24 16.27
CA MET A 175 18.54 -7.00 15.02
C MET A 175 17.19 -7.08 14.30
N PRO A 176 17.17 -6.92 12.95
CA PRO A 176 15.95 -7.06 12.19
C PRO A 176 15.29 -8.43 12.37
N VAL A 177 13.99 -8.44 12.59
CA VAL A 177 13.18 -9.66 12.70
C VAL A 177 12.36 -9.83 11.42
N ALA A 178 12.42 -11.01 10.82
CA ALA A 178 11.57 -11.36 9.70
C ALA A 178 10.20 -11.84 10.20
N PHE A 179 9.14 -11.28 9.63
CA PHE A 179 7.79 -11.77 9.81
C PHE A 179 7.32 -12.41 8.51
N THR A 180 6.67 -13.55 8.64
CA THR A 180 5.89 -14.16 7.56
C THR A 180 4.41 -13.96 7.86
N ALA A 181 3.67 -13.47 6.88
CA ALA A 181 2.22 -13.35 6.96
C ALA A 181 1.56 -14.68 6.56
#